data_924951209f859bf1c5e6e780e1a215d5
#
_entry.id   924951209f859bf1c5e6e780e1a215d5
#
_cell.length_a   1.000
_cell.length_b   1.000
_cell.length_c   1.000
_cell.angle_alpha   90.00
_cell.angle_beta   90.00
_cell.angle_gamma   90.00
#
_symmetry.space_group_name_H-M   'P 1'
#
loop_
_entity.id
_entity.type
_entity.pdbx_description
1 polymer ?
#
loop_
_entity_poly.entity_id
_entity_poly.type
_entity_poly.pdbx_seq_one_letter_code
_entity_poly.pdbx_strand_id
1 'polypeptide(L)'
;NSKIFIRMLTRHVDTEIDEAFFTKRLQDAWDYRKTTVDTSSCRVIFGEADFLPGLVVDKFADVLVVESLALGIDRLKSTILSLLVDLLKEDGISVRGIYERSDAKVRLQEGMERYKGFLGAPFDTKVEIVENGVRYFVDVKDGQKTGFFLDQKYNRQAVGRLCRGARVL
;
A
#
# COMPACT_ATOMS: atom_id res chain seq x y z
N ASN A 1 23.19 9.20 -3.53
CA ASN A 1 23.41 10.43 -2.77
C ASN A 1 22.29 10.73 -1.74
N SER A 2 21.59 9.68 -1.27
CA SER A 2 20.65 9.80 -0.16
C SER A 2 21.38 10.22 1.11
N LYS A 3 20.77 11.11 1.90
CA LYS A 3 21.26 11.47 3.24
C LYS A 3 20.88 10.41 4.29
N ILE A 4 19.88 9.59 3.99
CA ILE A 4 19.39 8.49 4.85
C ILE A 4 19.81 7.18 4.19
N PHE A 5 20.89 6.57 4.64
CA PHE A 5 21.44 5.33 4.11
C PHE A 5 21.37 4.14 5.10
N ILE A 6 20.87 4.38 6.31
CA ILE A 6 20.60 3.34 7.31
C ILE A 6 19.14 3.44 7.71
N ARG A 7 18.43 2.32 7.71
CA ARG A 7 17.06 2.19 8.22
C ARG A 7 16.99 1.01 9.18
N MET A 8 16.48 1.26 10.36
CA MET A 8 16.41 0.27 11.44
C MET A 8 15.12 -0.56 11.27
N LEU A 9 15.25 -1.87 11.15
CA LEU A 9 14.14 -2.80 11.11
C LEU A 9 13.78 -3.35 12.49
N THR A 10 14.77 -3.53 13.36
CA THR A 10 14.59 -3.99 14.75
C THR A 10 15.63 -3.37 15.67
N ARG A 11 15.31 -3.29 16.96
CA ARG A 11 16.25 -2.88 18.02
C ARG A 11 16.82 -4.08 18.80
N HIS A 12 16.38 -5.28 18.46
CA HIS A 12 16.82 -6.52 19.11
C HIS A 12 17.93 -7.16 18.26
N VAL A 13 19.12 -7.25 18.79
CA VAL A 13 20.32 -7.71 18.07
C VAL A 13 20.26 -9.18 17.66
N ASP A 14 19.50 -9.98 18.41
CA ASP A 14 19.35 -11.42 18.18
C ASP A 14 18.19 -11.76 17.22
N THR A 15 17.52 -10.74 16.66
CA THR A 15 16.41 -10.97 15.74
C THR A 15 16.94 -11.22 14.32
N GLU A 16 16.70 -12.39 13.79
CA GLU A 16 16.95 -12.69 12.39
C GLU A 16 15.95 -11.93 11.51
N ILE A 17 16.44 -11.37 10.41
CA ILE A 17 15.63 -10.64 9.41
C ILE A 17 15.32 -11.61 8.27
N ASP A 18 14.45 -12.55 8.55
CA ASP A 18 14.01 -13.64 7.67
C ASP A 18 12.54 -13.49 7.25
N GLU A 19 11.99 -14.50 6.59
CA GLU A 19 10.58 -14.50 6.18
C GLU A 19 9.63 -14.48 7.39
N ALA A 20 9.98 -15.14 8.50
CA ALA A 20 9.16 -15.13 9.71
C ALA A 20 9.08 -13.73 10.32
N PHE A 21 10.21 -12.99 10.32
CA PHE A 21 10.22 -11.59 10.71
C PHE A 21 9.28 -10.73 9.87
N PHE A 22 9.34 -10.86 8.54
CA PHE A 22 8.48 -10.08 7.66
C PHE A 22 7.01 -10.51 7.78
N THR A 23 6.73 -11.80 7.88
CA THR A 23 5.37 -12.32 8.12
C THR A 23 4.77 -11.70 9.38
N LYS A 24 5.52 -11.67 10.48
CA LYS A 24 5.07 -11.03 11.72
C LYS A 24 4.77 -9.54 11.55
N ARG A 25 5.62 -8.78 10.85
CA ARG A 25 5.39 -7.35 10.57
C ARG A 25 4.14 -7.11 9.72
N LEU A 26 3.95 -7.94 8.70
CA LEU A 26 2.78 -7.89 7.84
C LEU A 26 1.50 -8.22 8.61
N GLN A 27 1.55 -9.27 9.45
CA GLN A 27 0.43 -9.66 10.30
C GLN A 27 0.04 -8.52 11.25
N ASP A 28 1.02 -7.93 11.96
CA ASP A 28 0.77 -6.83 12.90
C ASP A 28 0.13 -5.62 12.19
N ALA A 29 0.65 -5.26 11.02
CA ALA A 29 0.11 -4.18 10.22
C ALA A 29 -1.33 -4.48 9.75
N TRP A 30 -1.58 -5.68 9.26
CA TRP A 30 -2.89 -6.10 8.77
C TRP A 30 -3.92 -6.19 9.91
N ASP A 31 -3.56 -6.78 11.04
CA ASP A 31 -4.43 -6.87 12.21
C ASP A 31 -4.80 -5.48 12.74
N TYR A 32 -3.87 -4.54 12.75
CA TYR A 32 -4.17 -3.16 13.09
C TYR A 32 -5.21 -2.55 12.13
N ARG A 33 -5.09 -2.78 10.82
CA ARG A 33 -6.08 -2.27 9.84
C ARG A 33 -7.46 -2.88 10.05
N LYS A 34 -7.54 -4.16 10.33
CA LYS A 34 -8.82 -4.84 10.63
C LYS A 34 -9.56 -4.20 11.81
N THR A 35 -8.86 -3.61 12.75
CA THR A 35 -9.46 -2.96 13.93
C THR A 35 -9.77 -1.47 13.73
N THR A 36 -9.12 -0.79 12.78
CA THR A 36 -9.14 0.67 12.70
C THR A 36 -9.81 1.23 11.45
N VAL A 37 -9.84 0.47 10.35
CA VAL A 37 -10.37 0.96 9.07
C VAL A 37 -11.21 -0.11 8.37
N ASP A 38 -12.00 0.33 7.39
CA ASP A 38 -12.63 -0.57 6.43
C ASP A 38 -11.56 -1.12 5.48
N THR A 39 -11.33 -2.43 5.55
CA THR A 39 -10.29 -3.13 4.80
C THR A 39 -10.66 -3.47 3.37
N SER A 40 -11.85 -3.12 2.89
CA SER A 40 -12.24 -3.30 1.49
C SER A 40 -11.30 -2.54 0.55
N SER A 41 -10.92 -1.32 0.94
CA SER A 41 -9.88 -0.52 0.28
C SER A 41 -9.19 0.35 1.33
N CYS A 42 -7.89 0.09 1.57
CA CYS A 42 -7.13 0.75 2.63
C CYS A 42 -5.63 0.72 2.34
N ARG A 43 -4.88 1.57 3.04
CA ARG A 43 -3.42 1.44 3.13
C ARG A 43 -3.07 0.28 4.06
N VAL A 44 -2.53 -0.80 3.49
CA VAL A 44 -2.13 -1.99 4.24
C VAL A 44 -0.80 -1.77 4.95
N ILE A 45 0.18 -1.21 4.25
CA ILE A 45 1.52 -0.92 4.78
C ILE A 45 1.83 0.56 4.61
N PHE A 46 2.32 1.19 5.68
CA PHE A 46 2.70 2.60 5.70
C PHE A 46 4.13 2.81 6.24
N GLY A 47 5.10 2.28 5.54
CA GLY A 47 6.51 2.56 5.76
C GLY A 47 6.97 2.38 7.20
N GLU A 48 7.54 3.42 7.74
CA GLU A 48 8.10 3.47 9.09
C GLU A 48 7.04 3.23 10.18
N ALA A 49 5.78 3.59 9.95
CA ALA A 49 4.69 3.38 10.91
C ALA A 49 4.41 1.89 11.16
N ASP A 50 4.70 1.04 10.17
CA ASP A 50 4.53 -0.41 10.24
C ASP A 50 5.90 -1.13 10.34
N PHE A 51 6.97 -0.40 10.65
CA PHE A 51 8.33 -0.93 10.76
C PHE A 51 8.86 -1.60 9.48
N LEU A 52 8.35 -1.16 8.33
CA LEU A 52 8.80 -1.57 6.98
C LEU A 52 9.24 -0.32 6.19
N PRO A 53 10.34 0.33 6.60
CA PRO A 53 10.72 1.66 6.15
C PRO A 53 10.91 1.73 4.64
N GLY A 54 10.19 2.68 4.02
CA GLY A 54 10.23 2.92 2.59
C GLY A 54 9.31 2.02 1.76
N LEU A 55 8.46 1.18 2.38
CA LEU A 55 7.44 0.39 1.69
C LEU A 55 6.05 0.98 1.96
N VAL A 56 5.32 1.24 0.90
CA VAL A 56 3.88 1.57 0.97
C VAL A 56 3.11 0.55 0.14
N VAL A 57 2.04 0.01 0.71
CA VAL A 57 1.12 -0.88 0.00
C VAL A 57 -0.31 -0.42 0.25
N ASP A 58 -0.98 -0.04 -0.82
CA ASP A 58 -2.40 0.28 -0.82
C ASP A 58 -3.18 -0.86 -1.47
N LYS A 59 -4.31 -1.22 -0.87
CA LYS A 59 -5.26 -2.19 -1.38
C LYS A 59 -6.49 -1.47 -1.91
N PHE A 60 -6.85 -1.73 -3.16
CA PHE A 60 -8.07 -1.28 -3.83
C PHE A 60 -8.87 -2.53 -4.23
N ALA A 61 -9.91 -2.84 -3.49
CA ALA A 61 -10.68 -4.08 -3.63
C ALA A 61 -9.77 -5.33 -3.67
N ASP A 62 -9.56 -5.93 -4.83
CA ASP A 62 -8.74 -7.12 -5.07
C ASP A 62 -7.36 -6.83 -5.69
N VAL A 63 -6.96 -5.56 -5.76
CA VAL A 63 -5.68 -5.14 -6.35
C VAL A 63 -4.79 -4.50 -5.28
N LEU A 64 -3.50 -4.83 -5.29
CA LEU A 64 -2.49 -4.16 -4.50
C LEU A 64 -1.71 -3.16 -5.37
N VAL A 65 -1.45 -1.99 -4.81
CA VAL A 65 -0.55 -1.00 -5.40
C VAL A 65 0.61 -0.77 -4.45
N VAL A 66 1.82 -1.00 -4.93
CA VAL A 66 3.03 -0.92 -4.14
C VAL A 66 3.91 0.26 -4.55
N GLU A 67 4.48 0.93 -3.57
CA GLU A 67 5.52 1.93 -3.75
C GLU A 67 6.72 1.55 -2.88
N SER A 68 7.89 1.37 -3.50
CA SER A 68 9.14 1.04 -2.84
C SER A 68 10.12 2.20 -3.00
N LEU A 69 10.50 2.82 -1.88
CA LEU A 69 11.27 4.08 -1.87
C LEU A 69 12.67 3.94 -1.30
N ALA A 70 13.03 2.75 -0.79
CA ALA A 70 14.33 2.50 -0.18
C ALA A 70 14.99 1.25 -0.77
N LEU A 71 16.30 1.33 -1.05
CA LEU A 71 17.05 0.27 -1.73
C LEU A 71 16.97 -1.07 -0.98
N GLY A 72 17.07 -1.07 0.35
CA GLY A 72 17.01 -2.30 1.15
C GLY A 72 15.67 -3.01 1.00
N ILE A 73 14.57 -2.27 1.11
CA ILE A 73 13.23 -2.83 0.99
C ILE A 73 12.90 -3.19 -0.46
N ASP A 74 13.45 -2.46 -1.43
CA ASP A 74 13.25 -2.75 -2.85
C ASP A 74 13.83 -4.13 -3.24
N ARG A 75 14.96 -4.53 -2.65
CA ARG A 75 15.57 -5.84 -2.83
C ARG A 75 14.74 -6.98 -2.21
N LEU A 76 14.01 -6.70 -1.15
CA LEU A 76 13.18 -7.67 -0.41
C LEU A 76 11.72 -7.64 -0.85
N LYS A 77 11.37 -6.71 -1.72
CA LYS A 77 9.99 -6.42 -2.14
C LYS A 77 9.24 -7.65 -2.63
N SER A 78 9.85 -8.49 -3.47
CA SER A 78 9.21 -9.68 -4.01
C SER A 78 8.83 -10.68 -2.92
N THR A 79 9.73 -10.96 -1.99
CA THR A 79 9.46 -11.83 -0.85
C THR A 79 8.36 -11.26 0.04
N ILE A 80 8.46 -9.98 0.41
CA ILE A 80 7.48 -9.32 1.27
C ILE A 80 6.08 -9.31 0.63
N LEU A 81 5.99 -9.05 -0.68
CA LEU A 81 4.70 -9.06 -1.38
C LEU A 81 4.11 -10.46 -1.51
N SER A 82 4.94 -11.49 -1.70
CA SER A 82 4.47 -12.89 -1.69
C SER A 82 3.87 -13.23 -0.33
N LEU A 83 4.58 -12.97 0.76
CA LEU A 83 4.09 -13.18 2.12
C LEU A 83 2.80 -12.40 2.42
N LEU A 84 2.69 -11.17 1.91
CA LEU A 84 1.47 -10.38 2.08
C LEU A 84 0.28 -11.00 1.32
N VAL A 85 0.50 -11.48 0.10
CA VAL A 85 -0.56 -12.15 -0.69
C VAL A 85 -1.04 -13.41 0.02
N ASP A 86 -0.12 -14.22 0.55
CA ASP A 86 -0.45 -15.43 1.29
C ASP A 86 -1.24 -15.11 2.57
N LEU A 87 -0.81 -14.10 3.32
CA LEU A 87 -1.51 -13.60 4.50
C LEU A 87 -2.95 -13.15 4.18
N LEU A 88 -3.12 -12.35 3.12
CA LEU A 88 -4.46 -11.90 2.70
C LEU A 88 -5.35 -13.06 2.24
N LYS A 89 -4.75 -14.07 1.61
CA LYS A 89 -5.45 -15.28 1.19
C LYS A 89 -5.95 -16.11 2.38
N GLU A 90 -5.20 -16.17 3.47
CA GLU A 90 -5.63 -16.83 4.72
C GLU A 90 -6.87 -16.14 5.31
N ASP A 91 -6.99 -14.83 5.16
CA ASP A 91 -8.19 -14.05 5.55
C ASP A 91 -9.30 -14.06 4.47
N GLY A 92 -9.21 -14.94 3.47
CA GLY A 92 -10.20 -15.11 2.42
C GLY A 92 -10.18 -14.03 1.32
N ILE A 93 -9.13 -13.22 1.26
CA ILE A 93 -8.98 -12.14 0.28
C ILE A 93 -8.13 -12.64 -0.89
N SER A 94 -8.75 -12.73 -2.07
CA SER A 94 -8.04 -13.07 -3.31
C SER A 94 -7.46 -11.81 -3.94
N VAL A 95 -6.14 -11.76 -4.11
CA VAL A 95 -5.45 -10.67 -4.80
C VAL A 95 -5.38 -10.99 -6.29
N ARG A 96 -6.06 -10.21 -7.13
CA ARG A 96 -6.09 -10.36 -8.60
C ARG A 96 -4.75 -9.98 -9.24
N GLY A 97 -4.06 -9.00 -8.67
CA GLY A 97 -2.78 -8.55 -9.18
C GLY A 97 -2.15 -7.43 -8.39
N ILE A 98 -0.89 -7.15 -8.72
CA ILE A 98 -0.09 -6.12 -8.06
C ILE A 98 0.43 -5.15 -9.12
N TYR A 99 0.25 -3.86 -8.87
CA TYR A 99 0.79 -2.78 -9.71
C TYR A 99 1.82 -1.97 -8.92
N GLU A 100 2.99 -1.75 -9.47
CA GLU A 100 4.04 -0.94 -8.84
C GLU A 100 4.00 0.51 -9.32
N ARG A 101 4.02 1.44 -8.38
CA ARG A 101 4.07 2.89 -8.56
C ARG A 101 5.32 3.49 -7.91
N SER A 102 6.47 2.86 -8.14
CA SER A 102 7.78 3.29 -7.63
C SER A 102 8.44 4.32 -8.56
N ASP A 103 7.66 5.32 -9.00
CA ASP A 103 8.12 6.36 -9.94
C ASP A 103 8.47 7.69 -9.26
N ALA A 104 8.58 7.73 -7.93
CA ALA A 104 8.98 8.90 -7.16
C ALA A 104 10.46 9.26 -7.37
N LYS A 105 10.75 10.56 -7.42
CA LYS A 105 12.13 11.10 -7.65
C LYS A 105 13.13 10.68 -6.57
N VAL A 106 12.65 10.39 -5.35
CA VAL A 106 13.51 9.97 -4.23
C VAL A 106 14.26 8.68 -4.53
N ARG A 107 13.74 7.79 -5.38
CA ARG A 107 14.43 6.56 -5.79
C ARG A 107 15.77 6.83 -6.46
N LEU A 108 15.88 7.89 -7.26
CA LEU A 108 17.14 8.29 -7.89
C LEU A 108 18.22 8.67 -6.86
N GLN A 109 17.81 9.20 -5.71
CA GLN A 109 18.73 9.52 -4.60
C GLN A 109 19.24 8.25 -3.91
N GLU A 110 18.42 7.19 -3.89
CA GLU A 110 18.77 5.86 -3.37
C GLU A 110 19.60 5.01 -4.39
N GLY A 111 19.87 5.55 -5.58
CA GLY A 111 20.56 4.82 -6.65
C GLY A 111 19.69 3.82 -7.40
N MET A 112 18.37 3.96 -7.30
CA MET A 112 17.40 3.10 -7.97
C MET A 112 16.76 3.82 -9.16
N GLU A 113 16.41 3.08 -10.20
CA GLU A 113 15.60 3.60 -11.30
C GLU A 113 14.15 3.80 -10.85
N ARG A 114 13.47 4.73 -11.50
CA ARG A 114 12.02 4.88 -11.36
C ARG A 114 11.33 3.75 -12.11
N TYR A 115 10.33 3.16 -11.48
CA TYR A 115 9.58 2.06 -12.07
C TYR A 115 8.07 2.24 -11.91
N LYS A 116 7.33 1.89 -12.96
CA LYS A 116 5.87 1.85 -12.98
C LYS A 116 5.44 0.70 -13.87
N GLY A 117 4.69 -0.26 -13.33
CA GLY A 117 4.32 -1.45 -14.09
C GLY A 117 3.65 -2.54 -13.27
N PHE A 118 3.27 -3.61 -13.95
CA PHE A 118 2.72 -4.80 -13.33
C PHE A 118 3.81 -5.63 -12.67
N LEU A 119 3.54 -6.17 -11.48
CA LEU A 119 4.32 -7.22 -10.87
C LEU A 119 3.59 -8.54 -11.09
N GLY A 120 3.95 -9.23 -12.17
CA GLY A 120 3.29 -10.45 -12.65
C GLY A 120 2.42 -10.21 -13.89
N ALA A 121 1.33 -10.96 -14.03
CA ALA A 121 0.45 -10.86 -15.19
C ALA A 121 -0.29 -9.51 -15.26
N PRO A 122 -0.45 -8.92 -16.45
CA PRO A 122 -1.27 -7.72 -16.63
C PRO A 122 -2.75 -7.96 -16.29
N PHE A 123 -3.40 -6.92 -15.76
CA PHE A 123 -4.82 -6.89 -15.46
C PHE A 123 -5.44 -5.52 -15.79
N ASP A 124 -6.77 -5.40 -15.76
CA ASP A 124 -7.44 -4.12 -15.92
C ASP A 124 -7.12 -3.20 -14.73
N THR A 125 -6.48 -2.07 -15.00
CA THR A 125 -6.04 -1.09 -14.00
C THR A 125 -7.17 -0.23 -13.44
N LYS A 126 -8.35 -0.27 -14.05
CA LYS A 126 -9.56 0.37 -13.52
C LYS A 126 -10.24 -0.56 -12.53
N VAL A 127 -10.25 -0.16 -11.28
CA VAL A 127 -10.76 -0.94 -10.15
C VAL A 127 -11.97 -0.23 -9.56
N GLU A 128 -13.09 -0.93 -9.43
CA GLU A 128 -14.24 -0.42 -8.69
C GLU A 128 -14.01 -0.61 -7.19
N ILE A 129 -14.16 0.47 -6.43
CA ILE A 129 -14.15 0.45 -4.97
C ILE A 129 -15.44 1.03 -4.41
N VAL A 130 -15.79 0.66 -3.19
CA VAL A 130 -16.91 1.25 -2.46
C VAL A 130 -16.35 1.96 -1.22
N GLU A 131 -16.65 3.25 -1.09
CA GLU A 131 -16.27 4.04 0.07
C GLU A 131 -17.49 4.81 0.59
N ASN A 132 -17.83 4.63 1.87
CA ASN A 132 -18.99 5.27 2.50
C ASN A 132 -20.30 5.05 1.72
N GLY A 133 -20.47 3.89 1.07
CA GLY A 133 -21.64 3.55 0.25
C GLY A 133 -21.64 4.16 -1.16
N VAL A 134 -20.58 4.88 -1.55
CA VAL A 134 -20.42 5.45 -2.89
C VAL A 134 -19.43 4.60 -3.68
N ARG A 135 -19.77 4.31 -4.94
CA ARG A 135 -18.89 3.61 -5.88
C ARG A 135 -17.95 4.60 -6.55
N TYR A 136 -16.67 4.24 -6.63
CA TYR A 136 -15.64 4.96 -7.36
C TYR A 136 -14.91 4.02 -8.31
N PHE A 137 -14.54 4.51 -9.48
CA PHE A 137 -13.58 3.85 -10.35
C PHE A 137 -12.20 4.47 -10.13
N VAL A 138 -11.29 3.66 -9.63
CA VAL A 138 -9.90 4.04 -9.34
C VAL A 138 -9.03 3.51 -10.46
N ASP A 139 -8.21 4.35 -11.08
CA ASP A 139 -7.19 3.91 -12.02
C ASP A 139 -5.85 3.80 -11.28
N VAL A 140 -5.45 2.57 -10.97
CA VAL A 140 -4.20 2.32 -10.24
C VAL A 140 -2.95 2.61 -11.06
N LYS A 141 -3.09 2.70 -12.39
CA LYS A 141 -2.02 3.07 -13.30
C LYS A 141 -1.85 4.58 -13.42
N ASP A 142 -2.92 5.32 -13.73
CA ASP A 142 -2.84 6.72 -14.11
C ASP A 142 -3.51 7.68 -13.11
N GLY A 143 -4.14 7.13 -12.06
CA GLY A 143 -4.71 7.91 -10.97
C GLY A 143 -3.65 8.62 -10.11
N GLN A 144 -4.08 9.58 -9.29
CA GLN A 144 -3.20 10.31 -8.39
C GLN A 144 -2.66 9.42 -7.26
N LYS A 145 -1.44 9.68 -6.80
CA LYS A 145 -0.72 8.86 -5.81
C LYS A 145 -0.67 7.40 -6.28
N THR A 146 -1.17 6.49 -5.49
CA THR A 146 -1.30 5.05 -5.80
C THR A 146 -2.57 4.71 -6.59
N GLY A 147 -3.39 5.72 -6.93
CA GLY A 147 -4.65 5.59 -7.67
C GLY A 147 -5.78 6.46 -7.11
N PHE A 148 -5.86 6.59 -5.78
CA PHE A 148 -6.90 7.33 -5.08
C PHE A 148 -6.43 7.83 -3.72
N PHE A 149 -7.03 8.90 -3.21
CA PHE A 149 -6.72 9.47 -1.90
C PHE A 149 -7.49 8.74 -0.79
N LEU A 150 -7.00 7.59 -0.36
CA LEU A 150 -7.61 6.80 0.72
C LEU A 150 -7.68 7.56 2.06
N ASP A 151 -6.70 8.44 2.32
CA ASP A 151 -6.63 9.28 3.50
C ASP A 151 -7.77 10.31 3.60
N GLN A 152 -8.43 10.63 2.49
CA GLN A 152 -9.52 11.60 2.43
C GLN A 152 -10.91 11.02 2.69
N LYS A 153 -11.02 9.73 3.03
CA LYS A 153 -12.29 9.02 3.23
C LYS A 153 -13.24 9.74 4.19
N TYR A 154 -12.73 10.15 5.34
CA TYR A 154 -13.51 10.82 6.38
C TYR A 154 -13.83 12.27 6.01
N ASN A 155 -12.94 12.95 5.29
CA ASN A 155 -13.21 14.29 4.77
C ASN A 155 -14.34 14.28 3.75
N ARG A 156 -14.34 13.32 2.81
CA ARG A 156 -15.44 13.14 1.85
C ARG A 156 -16.76 12.86 2.57
N GLN A 157 -16.76 12.02 3.61
CA GLN A 157 -17.94 11.75 4.42
C GLN A 157 -18.45 13.00 5.15
N ALA A 158 -17.54 13.81 5.70
CA ALA A 158 -17.91 15.06 6.39
C ALA A 158 -18.54 16.07 5.42
N VAL A 159 -17.97 16.24 4.23
CA VAL A 159 -18.54 17.09 3.16
C VAL A 159 -19.95 16.64 2.81
N GLY A 160 -20.19 15.33 2.65
CA GLY A 160 -21.52 14.80 2.35
C GLY A 160 -22.61 15.23 3.34
N ARG A 161 -22.27 15.38 4.63
CA ARG A 161 -23.20 15.88 5.65
C ARG A 161 -23.57 17.35 5.44
N LEU A 162 -22.63 18.15 4.94
CA LEU A 162 -22.83 19.59 4.67
C LEU A 162 -23.61 19.85 3.37
N CYS A 163 -23.64 18.89 2.47
CA CYS A 163 -24.26 19.03 1.16
C CYS A 163 -25.78 18.73 1.14
N ARG A 164 -26.39 18.34 2.28
CA ARG A 164 -27.81 17.99 2.35
C ARG A 164 -28.68 19.18 1.96
N GLY A 165 -29.45 19.04 0.87
CA GLY A 165 -30.31 20.10 0.32
C GLY A 165 -29.55 21.26 -0.35
N ALA A 166 -28.23 21.19 -0.48
CA ALA A 166 -27.42 22.20 -1.13
C ALA A 166 -27.20 21.90 -2.60
N ARG A 167 -27.04 22.94 -3.43
CA ARG A 167 -26.50 22.82 -4.79
C ARG A 167 -24.98 22.82 -4.71
N VAL A 168 -24.37 21.70 -5.05
CA VAL A 168 -22.91 21.52 -5.01
C VAL A 168 -22.37 21.50 -6.44
N LEU A 169 -21.27 22.20 -6.68
CA LEU A 169 -20.51 22.24 -7.93
C LEU A 169 -19.21 21.45 -7.77
#